data_024d01d2e5bf34cf16938205f04e9ab5
#
_entry.id   024d01d2e5bf34cf16938205f04e9ab5
#
_cell.length_a   1.000
_cell.length_b   1.000
_cell.length_c   1.000
_cell.angle_alpha   90.00
_cell.angle_beta   90.00
_cell.angle_gamma   90.00
#
_symmetry.space_group_name_H-M   'P 1'
#
loop_
_entity.id
_entity.type
_entity.pdbx_description
1 polymer ?
#
loop_
_entity_poly.entity_id
_entity_poly.type
_entity_poly.pdbx_seq_one_letter_code
_entity_poly.pdbx_strand_id
1 'polypeptide(L)'
;MAPAIEKISAITFRVSNMKAAVQFYRNLLWHGAAYGGEQASFSSLRANDSESAILNLEQGDTASRWGRLIFHVTDVDAFWTHLKERGFNPEIPRNASWGERYFHLLDPDGHELSFAQPLR
;
A
#
# COMPACT_ATOMS: atom_id res chain seq x y z
N MET A 1 -26.58 6.75 21.67
CA MET A 1 -25.46 7.28 20.90
C MET A 1 -25.75 7.21 19.41
N ALA A 2 -25.32 8.21 18.70
CA ALA A 2 -25.47 8.19 17.24
C ALA A 2 -24.55 7.11 16.64
N PRO A 3 -25.00 6.42 15.57
CA PRO A 3 -24.13 5.51 14.85
C PRO A 3 -22.93 6.26 14.25
N ALA A 4 -21.78 5.60 14.18
CA ALA A 4 -20.58 6.22 13.67
C ALA A 4 -19.70 5.19 12.96
N ILE A 5 -18.88 5.68 12.01
CA ILE A 5 -17.86 4.87 11.38
C ILE A 5 -16.65 4.84 12.32
N GLU A 6 -16.19 3.65 12.68
CA GLU A 6 -15.07 3.51 13.59
C GLU A 6 -13.74 3.61 12.83
N LYS A 7 -13.61 2.93 11.71
CA LYS A 7 -12.37 2.89 10.94
C LYS A 7 -12.59 2.23 9.59
N ILE A 8 -11.61 2.38 8.73
CA ILE A 8 -11.55 1.58 7.49
C ILE A 8 -10.93 0.24 7.88
N SER A 9 -11.66 -0.86 7.67
CA SER A 9 -11.18 -2.19 8.06
C SER A 9 -10.34 -2.85 6.96
N ALA A 10 -10.64 -2.58 5.69
CA ALA A 10 -9.96 -3.23 4.58
C ALA A 10 -10.14 -2.42 3.30
N ILE A 11 -9.18 -2.57 2.40
CA ILE A 11 -9.25 -2.04 1.03
C ILE A 11 -8.93 -3.20 0.11
N THR A 12 -9.70 -3.37 -0.95
CA THR A 12 -9.49 -4.44 -1.92
C THR A 12 -9.01 -3.86 -3.24
N PHE A 13 -7.87 -4.33 -3.72
CA PHE A 13 -7.38 -4.03 -5.05
C PHE A 13 -7.62 -5.22 -5.95
N ARG A 14 -8.08 -4.96 -7.17
CA ARG A 14 -8.14 -6.01 -8.18
C ARG A 14 -6.79 -6.07 -8.88
N VAL A 15 -6.23 -7.26 -9.02
CA VAL A 15 -4.89 -7.46 -9.58
C VAL A 15 -4.95 -8.47 -10.71
N SER A 16 -4.15 -8.26 -11.74
CA SER A 16 -4.12 -9.14 -12.90
C SER A 16 -3.25 -10.38 -12.67
N ASN A 17 -2.30 -10.30 -11.76
CA ASN A 17 -1.36 -11.39 -11.48
C ASN A 17 -1.13 -11.47 -9.98
N MET A 18 -1.80 -12.44 -9.34
CA MET A 18 -1.75 -12.58 -7.88
C MET A 18 -0.33 -12.82 -7.37
N LYS A 19 0.45 -13.67 -8.07
CA LYS A 19 1.81 -13.96 -7.63
C LYS A 19 2.66 -12.68 -7.59
N ALA A 20 2.61 -11.88 -8.66
CA ALA A 20 3.37 -10.64 -8.73
C ALA A 20 2.89 -9.64 -7.68
N ALA A 21 1.58 -9.55 -7.49
CA ALA A 21 1.01 -8.62 -6.52
C ALA A 21 1.38 -9.01 -5.09
N VAL A 22 1.27 -10.29 -4.74
CA VAL A 22 1.62 -10.75 -3.38
C VAL A 22 3.10 -10.52 -3.11
N GLN A 23 3.97 -10.82 -4.07
CA GLN A 23 5.40 -10.57 -3.90
C GLN A 23 5.70 -9.09 -3.70
N PHE A 24 5.06 -8.24 -4.51
CA PHE A 24 5.26 -6.79 -4.41
C PHE A 24 4.85 -6.27 -3.03
N TYR A 25 3.63 -6.56 -2.61
CA TYR A 25 3.11 -6.01 -1.35
C TYR A 25 3.76 -6.62 -0.12
N ARG A 26 4.13 -7.90 -0.20
CA ARG A 26 4.85 -8.55 0.91
C ARG A 26 6.20 -7.87 1.13
N ASN A 27 6.94 -7.61 0.05
CA ASN A 27 8.23 -6.93 0.15
C ASN A 27 8.10 -5.50 0.65
N LEU A 28 7.02 -4.83 0.26
CA LEU A 28 6.77 -3.45 0.65
C LEU A 28 6.38 -3.33 2.13
N LEU A 29 5.55 -4.25 2.62
CA LEU A 29 4.95 -4.18 3.95
C LEU A 29 5.64 -5.05 5.00
N TRP A 30 6.62 -5.87 4.59
CA TRP A 30 7.44 -6.70 5.48
C TRP A 30 6.71 -7.79 6.23
N HIS A 31 5.67 -8.36 5.68
CA HIS A 31 4.99 -9.46 6.33
C HIS A 31 4.33 -10.35 5.30
N GLY A 32 3.99 -11.55 5.72
CA GLY A 32 3.37 -12.52 4.84
C GLY A 32 1.88 -12.28 4.69
N ALA A 33 1.28 -13.06 3.82
CA ALA A 33 -0.17 -13.02 3.66
C ALA A 33 -0.84 -13.51 4.94
N ALA A 34 -1.89 -12.80 5.37
CA ALA A 34 -2.73 -13.24 6.47
C ALA A 34 -3.69 -14.32 6.01
N TYR A 35 -4.01 -14.34 4.71
CA TYR A 35 -4.89 -15.31 4.09
C TYR A 35 -4.50 -15.44 2.62
N GLY A 36 -4.64 -16.63 2.06
CA GLY A 36 -4.33 -16.88 0.66
C GLY A 36 -2.84 -16.87 0.38
N GLY A 37 -2.44 -16.27 -0.73
CA GLY A 37 -1.05 -16.18 -1.15
C GLY A 37 -0.93 -16.21 -2.65
N GLU A 38 0.27 -16.52 -3.15
CA GLU A 38 0.60 -16.39 -4.57
C GLU A 38 -0.24 -17.27 -5.50
N GLN A 39 -0.77 -18.38 -4.97
CA GLN A 39 -1.55 -19.33 -5.76
C GLN A 39 -3.06 -19.13 -5.61
N ALA A 40 -3.48 -18.20 -4.77
CA ALA A 40 -4.90 -18.01 -4.48
C ALA A 40 -5.52 -17.00 -5.45
N SER A 41 -6.85 -17.03 -5.56
CA SER A 41 -7.59 -16.00 -6.31
C SER A 41 -7.92 -14.78 -5.45
N PHE A 42 -7.70 -14.89 -4.15
CA PHE A 42 -7.94 -13.82 -3.17
C PHE A 42 -6.92 -13.95 -2.05
N SER A 43 -6.31 -12.84 -1.67
CA SER A 43 -5.32 -12.81 -0.60
C SER A 43 -5.51 -11.59 0.27
N SER A 44 -5.12 -11.71 1.54
CA SER A 44 -5.17 -10.59 2.50
C SER A 44 -3.77 -10.40 3.09
N LEU A 45 -3.35 -9.15 3.16
CA LEU A 45 -2.06 -8.77 3.73
C LEU A 45 -2.30 -7.80 4.88
N ARG A 46 -1.44 -7.84 5.88
CA ARG A 46 -1.57 -7.01 7.08
C ARG A 46 -0.25 -6.30 7.36
N ALA A 47 -0.31 -5.03 7.68
CA ALA A 47 0.86 -4.29 8.13
C ALA A 47 1.28 -4.76 9.53
N ASN A 48 2.46 -4.35 9.98
CA ASN A 48 3.01 -4.78 11.26
C ASN A 48 2.08 -4.52 12.44
N ASP A 49 1.28 -3.48 12.35
CA ASP A 49 0.33 -3.11 13.38
C ASP A 49 -0.98 -3.85 13.16
N SER A 50 -1.41 -4.64 14.16
CA SER A 50 -2.65 -5.39 14.08
C SER A 50 -3.89 -4.50 13.99
N GLU A 51 -3.77 -3.22 14.32
CA GLU A 51 -4.86 -2.25 14.21
C GLU A 51 -4.98 -1.65 12.80
N SER A 52 -4.03 -1.91 11.92
CA SER A 52 -4.05 -1.38 10.57
C SER A 52 -5.13 -2.03 9.72
N ALA A 53 -5.60 -1.28 8.72
CA ALA A 53 -6.52 -1.83 7.72
C ALA A 53 -5.85 -2.97 6.96
N ILE A 54 -6.65 -3.94 6.55
CA ILE A 54 -6.18 -5.09 5.76
C ILE A 54 -6.18 -4.68 4.30
N LEU A 55 -5.10 -5.06 3.60
CA LEU A 55 -5.05 -4.93 2.15
C LEU A 55 -5.43 -6.27 1.53
N ASN A 56 -6.56 -6.28 0.83
CA ASN A 56 -7.00 -7.46 0.09
C ASN A 56 -6.60 -7.35 -1.37
N LEU A 57 -6.24 -8.48 -1.96
CA LEU A 57 -5.93 -8.58 -3.38
C LEU A 57 -6.89 -9.60 -4.00
N GLU A 58 -7.55 -9.23 -5.09
CA GLU A 58 -8.50 -10.08 -5.77
C GLU A 58 -8.08 -10.24 -7.23
N GLN A 59 -7.93 -11.48 -7.66
CA GLN A 59 -7.54 -11.76 -9.05
C GLN A 59 -8.66 -11.36 -10.00
N GLY A 60 -8.35 -10.60 -11.03
CA GLY A 60 -9.34 -10.19 -12.02
C GLY A 60 -8.82 -9.09 -12.93
N ASP A 61 -9.71 -8.53 -13.75
CA ASP A 61 -9.37 -7.39 -14.59
C ASP A 61 -9.13 -6.17 -13.70
N THR A 62 -8.08 -5.41 -14.01
CA THR A 62 -7.73 -4.25 -13.22
C THR A 62 -8.51 -3.02 -13.66
N ALA A 63 -8.88 -2.18 -12.67
CA ALA A 63 -9.41 -0.85 -12.92
C ALA A 63 -8.34 0.14 -12.52
N SER A 64 -7.92 0.98 -13.48
CA SER A 64 -6.90 1.99 -13.21
C SER A 64 -7.55 3.30 -12.79
N ARG A 65 -6.79 4.11 -12.05
CA ARG A 65 -7.12 5.51 -11.76
C ARG A 65 -8.40 5.73 -10.95
N TRP A 66 -8.74 4.76 -10.09
CA TRP A 66 -9.86 4.94 -9.16
C TRP A 66 -9.51 5.89 -8.00
N GLY A 67 -8.21 6.07 -7.75
CA GLY A 67 -7.73 6.87 -6.63
C GLY A 67 -6.34 6.40 -6.21
N ARG A 68 -6.04 6.53 -4.94
CA ARG A 68 -4.76 6.08 -4.40
C ARG A 68 -4.91 5.60 -2.97
N LEU A 69 -3.98 4.76 -2.55
CA LEU A 69 -3.87 4.33 -1.17
C LEU A 69 -2.71 5.10 -0.53
N ILE A 70 -2.96 5.71 0.62
CA ILE A 70 -1.95 6.50 1.31
C ILE A 70 -1.54 5.79 2.58
N PHE A 71 -0.24 5.55 2.72
CA PHE A 71 0.34 4.99 3.95
C PHE A 71 1.03 6.10 4.71
N HIS A 72 0.84 6.16 6.02
CA HIS A 72 1.64 7.03 6.85
C HIS A 72 2.88 6.28 7.29
N VAL A 73 4.04 6.93 7.17
CA VAL A 73 5.32 6.37 7.58
C VAL A 73 5.96 7.35 8.56
N THR A 74 6.86 6.85 9.39
CA THR A 74 7.50 7.69 10.41
C THR A 74 8.54 8.63 9.83
N ASP A 75 9.20 8.20 8.73
CA ASP A 75 10.25 8.99 8.09
C ASP A 75 10.21 8.69 6.59
N VAL A 76 9.68 9.64 5.82
CA VAL A 76 9.49 9.48 4.38
C VAL A 76 10.81 9.24 3.65
N ASP A 77 11.83 10.02 3.98
CA ASP A 77 13.11 9.90 3.26
C ASP A 77 13.82 8.58 3.57
N ALA A 78 13.75 8.13 4.82
CA ALA A 78 14.31 6.84 5.20
C ALA A 78 13.56 5.69 4.52
N PHE A 79 12.24 5.79 4.44
CA PHE A 79 11.43 4.77 3.79
C PHE A 79 11.70 4.73 2.29
N TRP A 80 11.86 5.90 1.66
CA TRP A 80 12.24 6.00 0.25
C TRP A 80 13.57 5.30 -0.03
N THR A 81 14.58 5.60 0.79
CA THR A 81 15.90 4.96 0.66
C THR A 81 15.79 3.45 0.83
N HIS A 82 15.01 3.01 1.80
CA HIS A 82 14.76 1.59 2.04
C HIS A 82 14.16 0.91 0.81
N LEU A 83 13.17 1.55 0.18
CA LEU A 83 12.54 0.99 -1.02
C LEU A 83 13.53 0.95 -2.20
N LYS A 84 14.34 1.98 -2.37
CA LYS A 84 15.37 1.97 -3.42
C LYS A 84 16.33 0.82 -3.23
N GLU A 85 16.75 0.58 -2.00
CA GLU A 85 17.68 -0.51 -1.69
C GLU A 85 17.07 -1.88 -1.95
N ARG A 86 15.75 -1.99 -1.88
CA ARG A 86 15.03 -3.24 -2.14
C ARG A 86 14.64 -3.41 -3.61
N GLY A 87 15.06 -2.50 -4.47
CA GLY A 87 14.84 -2.61 -5.91
C GLY A 87 13.56 -1.95 -6.42
N PHE A 88 12.83 -1.24 -5.59
CA PHE A 88 11.68 -0.46 -6.04
C PHE A 88 12.14 0.82 -6.74
N ASN A 89 11.23 1.43 -7.47
CA ASN A 89 11.54 2.66 -8.22
C ASN A 89 10.52 3.77 -7.89
N PRO A 90 10.53 4.28 -6.64
CA PRO A 90 9.60 5.32 -6.24
C PRO A 90 10.00 6.68 -6.77
N GLU A 91 9.01 7.58 -6.92
CA GLU A 91 9.27 8.98 -7.24
C GLU A 91 10.04 9.65 -6.10
N ILE A 92 10.74 10.74 -6.43
CA ILE A 92 11.53 11.48 -5.44
C ILE A 92 10.58 12.16 -4.42
N PRO A 93 10.88 12.08 -3.11
CA PRO A 93 10.06 12.75 -2.10
C PRO A 93 10.00 14.25 -2.29
N ARG A 94 8.87 14.86 -1.95
CA ARG A 94 8.67 16.30 -2.03
C ARG A 94 7.70 16.78 -0.95
N ASN A 95 7.72 18.06 -0.71
CA ASN A 95 6.82 18.69 0.24
C ASN A 95 5.59 19.17 -0.48
N ALA A 96 4.42 18.87 0.09
CA ALA A 96 3.14 19.30 -0.46
C ALA A 96 2.69 20.59 0.22
N SER A 97 1.85 21.35 -0.49
CA SER A 97 1.32 22.62 0.03
C SER A 97 0.38 22.42 1.22
N TRP A 98 -0.14 21.20 1.41
CA TRP A 98 -1.06 20.89 2.53
C TRP A 98 -0.36 20.40 3.78
N GLY A 99 0.96 20.50 3.86
CA GLY A 99 1.69 20.22 5.10
C GLY A 99 2.19 18.81 5.27
N GLU A 100 2.42 18.11 4.17
CA GLU A 100 2.98 16.75 4.20
C GLU A 100 4.18 16.63 3.29
N ARG A 101 5.12 15.74 3.65
CA ARG A 101 6.17 15.27 2.75
C ARG A 101 5.77 13.89 2.28
N TYR A 102 5.88 13.63 0.98
CA TYR A 102 5.34 12.40 0.40
C TYR A 102 6.10 11.98 -0.86
N PHE A 103 5.89 10.73 -1.26
CA PHE A 103 6.26 10.26 -2.59
C PHE A 103 5.25 9.20 -3.04
N HIS A 104 5.26 8.93 -4.34
CA HIS A 104 4.37 7.94 -4.95
C HIS A 104 5.16 6.76 -5.47
N LEU A 105 4.47 5.61 -5.57
CA LEU A 105 5.00 4.37 -6.14
C LEU A 105 3.82 3.64 -6.80
N LEU A 106 4.04 3.14 -8.01
CA LEU A 106 3.02 2.33 -8.68
C LEU A 106 3.25 0.86 -8.37
N ASP A 107 2.15 0.12 -8.17
CA ASP A 107 2.24 -1.32 -8.04
C ASP A 107 2.29 -1.97 -9.43
N PRO A 108 2.42 -3.32 -9.55
CA PRO A 108 2.51 -3.98 -10.86
C PRO A 108 1.30 -3.74 -11.77
N ASP A 109 0.13 -3.43 -11.23
CA ASP A 109 -1.06 -3.17 -12.01
C ASP A 109 -1.30 -1.67 -12.26
N GLY A 110 -0.40 -0.81 -11.79
CA GLY A 110 -0.51 0.62 -11.96
C GLY A 110 -1.33 1.32 -10.89
N HIS A 111 -1.69 0.65 -9.81
CA HIS A 111 -2.34 1.32 -8.68
C HIS A 111 -1.35 2.27 -8.02
N GLU A 112 -1.79 3.49 -7.75
CA GLU A 112 -0.93 4.50 -7.17
C GLU A 112 -0.93 4.41 -5.65
N LEU A 113 0.27 4.27 -5.09
CA LEU A 113 0.48 4.26 -3.65
C LEU A 113 1.19 5.53 -3.24
N SER A 114 0.82 6.10 -2.10
CA SER A 114 1.51 7.27 -1.54
C SER A 114 2.04 6.93 -0.16
N PHE A 115 3.20 7.49 0.16
CA PHE A 115 3.83 7.33 1.47
C PHE A 115 4.07 8.73 2.01
N ALA A 116 3.51 9.04 3.17
CA ALA A 116 3.45 10.42 3.66
C ALA A 116 3.75 10.54 5.15
N GLN A 117 4.25 11.71 5.53
CA GLN A 117 4.40 12.10 6.93
C GLN A 117 4.07 13.59 7.05
N PRO A 118 3.56 14.04 8.19
CA PRO A 118 3.34 15.47 8.40
C PRO A 118 4.65 16.25 8.41
N LEU A 119 4.63 17.46 7.88
CA LEU A 119 5.73 18.40 8.04
C LEU A 119 5.63 19.05 9.41
N ARG A 120 6.77 19.33 10.02
CA ARG A 120 6.81 19.89 11.37
C ARG A 120 7.44 21.27 11.34
#